data_1dac2711616ff2b5e74e116dcaa095e9
#
_entry.id   1dac2711616ff2b5e74e116dcaa095e9
#
_cell.length_a   1.000
_cell.length_b   1.000
_cell.length_c   1.000
_cell.angle_alpha   90.00
_cell.angle_beta   90.00
_cell.angle_gamma   90.00
#
_symmetry.space_group_name_H-M   'P 1'
#
loop_
_entity.id
_entity.type
_entity.pdbx_description
1 polymer ?
#
loop_
_entity_poly.entity_id
_entity_poly.type
_entity_poly.pdbx_seq_one_letter_code
_entity_poly.pdbx_strand_id
1 'polypeptide(L)'
;RAVMQERLPKKVYAEVMSVVEHGGQISMASADVVAKAMMEWAIEKGATHYTHWFQPLTGVTAEKHDSFLSAPDENGKEILNLTGKQLIMGEPDASSFPSGGLRSTHYARGYTAWDMTSPAFVKEMACGTILCIPTVFVAYSGEALDNKTPLLRSMQALSQQAVRILHLFGNTQAERVIPSVGAEQEYFIVDREKYLKRRDLIYTGRTLFGAPAPKGQELDDQYFGVIRERVGAFMKDLNKELWKMGITATTQHNEV
;
A
#
# COMPACT_ATOMS: atom_id res chain seq x y z
N ARG A 1 -14.60 2.35 6.98
CA ARG A 1 -15.78 3.24 6.95
C ARG A 1 -16.33 3.45 8.36
N ALA A 2 -16.57 2.41 9.17
CA ALA A 2 -17.14 2.54 10.51
C ALA A 2 -16.37 3.53 11.41
N VAL A 3 -15.05 3.38 11.52
CA VAL A 3 -14.19 4.28 12.30
C VAL A 3 -14.29 5.74 11.83
N MET A 4 -14.38 5.96 10.51
CA MET A 4 -14.53 7.31 9.96
C MET A 4 -15.89 7.93 10.32
N GLN A 5 -16.97 7.13 10.30
CA GLN A 5 -18.30 7.60 10.71
C GLN A 5 -18.37 7.96 12.18
N GLU A 6 -17.64 7.23 13.02
CA GLU A 6 -17.57 7.49 14.47
C GLU A 6 -16.79 8.77 14.80
N ARG A 7 -15.69 9.03 14.07
CA ARG A 7 -14.71 10.06 14.43
C ARG A 7 -14.81 11.34 13.65
N LEU A 8 -15.45 11.32 12.47
CA LEU A 8 -15.54 12.51 11.64
C LEU A 8 -16.90 13.20 11.77
N PRO A 9 -16.94 14.54 11.75
CA PRO A 9 -18.19 15.27 11.59
C PRO A 9 -18.93 14.79 10.31
N LYS A 10 -20.23 14.68 10.36
CA LYS A 10 -21.08 14.18 9.26
C LYS A 10 -20.75 14.83 7.91
N LYS A 11 -20.52 16.16 7.90
CA LYS A 11 -20.20 16.90 6.67
C LYS A 11 -18.84 16.47 6.08
N VAL A 12 -17.82 16.32 6.94
CA VAL A 12 -16.47 15.90 6.53
C VAL A 12 -16.51 14.44 6.02
N TYR A 13 -17.20 13.56 6.74
CA TYR A 13 -17.39 12.19 6.30
C TYR A 13 -18.06 12.11 4.92
N ALA A 14 -19.13 12.89 4.70
CA ALA A 14 -19.81 12.94 3.41
C ALA A 14 -18.90 13.43 2.28
N GLU A 15 -18.06 14.46 2.53
CA GLU A 15 -17.08 14.94 1.57
C GLU A 15 -16.04 13.87 1.24
N VAL A 16 -15.46 13.21 2.24
CA VAL A 16 -14.51 12.10 2.05
C VAL A 16 -15.14 10.99 1.21
N MET A 17 -16.36 10.58 1.53
CA MET A 17 -17.06 9.52 0.77
C MET A 17 -17.37 9.95 -0.65
N SER A 18 -17.75 11.20 -0.88
CA SER A 18 -17.95 11.75 -2.22
C SER A 18 -16.67 11.68 -3.06
N VAL A 19 -15.53 12.08 -2.50
CA VAL A 19 -14.23 12.00 -3.19
C VAL A 19 -13.85 10.54 -3.48
N VAL A 20 -14.07 9.63 -2.54
CA VAL A 20 -13.77 8.20 -2.73
C VAL A 20 -14.66 7.57 -3.82
N GLU A 21 -15.93 7.95 -3.88
CA GLU A 21 -16.93 7.33 -4.78
C GLU A 21 -16.94 7.99 -6.18
N HIS A 22 -16.80 9.30 -6.26
CA HIS A 22 -16.94 10.05 -7.51
C HIS A 22 -15.62 10.65 -8.01
N GLY A 23 -14.55 10.64 -7.20
CA GLY A 23 -13.31 11.34 -7.46
C GLY A 23 -13.38 12.81 -7.07
N GLY A 24 -12.33 13.56 -7.38
CA GLY A 24 -12.19 14.97 -7.04
C GLY A 24 -11.14 15.21 -5.96
N GLN A 25 -11.21 16.36 -5.31
CA GLN A 25 -10.27 16.79 -4.29
C GLN A 25 -11.00 17.09 -3.00
N ILE A 26 -10.42 16.68 -1.87
CA ILE A 26 -10.90 17.08 -0.54
C ILE A 26 -10.51 18.52 -0.25
N SER A 27 -11.38 19.28 0.40
CA SER A 27 -11.03 20.62 0.88
C SER A 27 -9.94 20.56 1.96
N MET A 28 -9.07 21.57 2.02
CA MET A 28 -8.01 21.62 3.04
C MET A 28 -8.57 21.61 4.45
N ALA A 29 -9.68 22.32 4.70
CA ALA A 29 -10.35 22.32 5.99
C ALA A 29 -10.82 20.93 6.43
N SER A 30 -11.38 20.15 5.49
CA SER A 30 -11.78 18.75 5.76
C SER A 30 -10.56 17.85 5.93
N ALA A 31 -9.50 18.07 5.16
CA ALA A 31 -8.26 17.32 5.29
C ALA A 31 -7.60 17.51 6.65
N ASP A 32 -7.61 18.74 7.21
CA ASP A 32 -7.12 19.01 8.57
C ASP A 32 -7.91 18.24 9.63
N VAL A 33 -9.24 18.21 9.50
CA VAL A 33 -10.10 17.44 10.42
C VAL A 33 -9.83 15.95 10.32
N VAL A 34 -9.66 15.41 9.09
CA VAL A 34 -9.34 13.99 8.87
C VAL A 34 -7.96 13.66 9.42
N ALA A 35 -6.96 14.49 9.16
CA ALA A 35 -5.60 14.31 9.64
C ALA A 35 -5.56 14.23 11.18
N LYS A 36 -6.23 15.16 11.86
CA LYS A 36 -6.34 15.15 13.32
C LYS A 36 -7.01 13.88 13.83
N ALA A 37 -8.15 13.51 13.28
CA ALA A 37 -8.87 12.30 13.69
C ALA A 37 -8.05 11.02 13.43
N MET A 38 -7.31 10.97 12.33
CA MET A 38 -6.42 9.86 11.98
C MET A 38 -5.25 9.76 12.95
N MET A 39 -4.63 10.88 13.30
CA MET A 39 -3.56 10.95 14.30
C MET A 39 -4.05 10.47 15.68
N GLU A 40 -5.17 11.00 16.15
CA GLU A 40 -5.76 10.63 17.44
C GLU A 40 -6.06 9.12 17.48
N TRP A 41 -6.67 8.59 16.44
CA TRP A 41 -6.92 7.16 16.31
C TRP A 41 -5.62 6.32 16.31
N ALA A 42 -4.57 6.78 15.65
CA ALA A 42 -3.30 6.09 15.61
C ALA A 42 -2.58 6.11 16.96
N ILE A 43 -2.63 7.24 17.68
CA ILE A 43 -2.06 7.39 19.03
C ILE A 43 -2.75 6.45 20.02
N GLU A 44 -4.07 6.30 19.96
CA GLU A 44 -4.82 5.33 20.77
C GLU A 44 -4.38 3.87 20.51
N LYS A 45 -3.82 3.61 19.32
CA LYS A 45 -3.23 2.32 18.94
C LYS A 45 -1.74 2.22 19.26
N GLY A 46 -1.18 3.21 19.93
CA GLY A 46 0.23 3.24 20.33
C GLY A 46 1.20 3.80 19.29
N ALA A 47 0.71 4.39 18.20
CA ALA A 47 1.57 5.00 17.20
C ALA A 47 2.15 6.32 17.70
N THR A 48 3.44 6.54 17.43
CA THR A 48 4.16 7.79 17.73
C THR A 48 4.59 8.53 16.47
N HIS A 49 4.57 7.81 15.35
CA HIS A 49 5.02 8.28 14.04
C HIS A 49 4.00 7.90 12.96
N TYR A 50 4.11 8.56 11.82
CA TYR A 50 3.39 8.20 10.60
C TYR A 50 4.37 8.06 9.43
N THR A 51 3.94 7.38 8.38
CA THR A 51 4.66 7.29 7.12
C THR A 51 3.70 7.42 5.95
N HIS A 52 4.14 8.07 4.90
CA HIS A 52 3.54 7.92 3.58
C HIS A 52 3.98 6.58 2.99
N TRP A 53 3.03 5.65 2.92
CA TRP A 53 3.27 4.28 2.51
C TRP A 53 3.08 4.13 1.01
N PHE A 54 4.14 3.82 0.27
CA PHE A 54 4.09 3.61 -1.18
C PHE A 54 5.13 2.60 -1.65
N GLN A 55 4.93 2.09 -2.88
CA GLN A 55 5.80 1.13 -3.53
C GLN A 55 6.48 1.80 -4.72
N PRO A 56 7.69 2.36 -4.58
CA PRO A 56 8.42 2.95 -5.68
C PRO A 56 8.84 1.90 -6.72
N LEU A 57 9.20 2.35 -7.93
CA LEU A 57 9.63 1.47 -9.03
C LEU A 57 10.91 0.67 -8.72
N THR A 58 11.57 0.94 -7.61
CA THR A 58 12.71 0.16 -7.11
C THR A 58 12.32 -1.24 -6.63
N GLY A 59 11.03 -1.53 -6.47
CA GLY A 59 10.50 -2.81 -6.00
C GLY A 59 10.51 -3.00 -4.49
N VAL A 60 11.00 -2.03 -3.72
CA VAL A 60 11.06 -2.06 -2.25
C VAL A 60 10.11 -1.01 -1.70
N THR A 61 9.29 -1.38 -0.72
CA THR A 61 8.39 -0.43 -0.05
C THR A 61 9.17 0.70 0.59
N ALA A 62 8.77 1.95 0.34
CA ALA A 62 9.36 3.12 0.95
C ALA A 62 8.63 3.50 2.24
N GLU A 63 9.41 3.74 3.28
CA GLU A 63 8.94 4.21 4.58
C GLU A 63 9.86 5.33 5.07
N LYS A 64 9.29 6.51 5.32
CA LYS A 64 9.95 7.60 6.04
C LYS A 64 9.10 7.90 7.26
N HIS A 65 9.62 7.62 8.44
CA HIS A 65 8.88 7.79 9.69
C HIS A 65 9.01 9.22 10.19
N ASP A 66 7.93 9.97 10.11
CA ASP A 66 7.84 11.31 10.69
C ASP A 66 7.09 11.25 12.02
N SER A 67 7.64 11.89 13.06
CA SER A 67 7.01 11.97 14.38
C SER A 67 5.75 12.85 14.32
N PHE A 68 4.73 12.50 15.11
CA PHE A 68 3.63 13.43 15.40
C PHE A 68 4.07 14.62 16.25
N LEU A 69 5.21 14.51 16.94
CA LEU A 69 5.74 15.58 17.75
C LEU A 69 6.31 16.68 16.87
N SER A 70 5.73 17.87 16.91
CA SER A 70 6.24 19.05 16.23
C SER A 70 7.28 19.79 17.06
N ALA A 71 8.02 20.70 16.43
CA ALA A 71 8.87 21.63 17.16
C ALA A 71 8.06 22.40 18.21
N PRO A 72 8.66 22.75 19.38
CA PRO A 72 7.98 23.55 20.38
C PRO A 72 7.48 24.88 19.82
N ASP A 73 6.33 25.32 20.32
CA ASP A 73 5.79 26.64 20.01
C ASP A 73 6.66 27.77 20.66
N GLU A 74 6.28 29.01 20.43
CA GLU A 74 6.98 30.17 20.97
C GLU A 74 7.05 30.20 22.52
N ASN A 75 6.21 29.39 23.20
CA ASN A 75 6.19 29.23 24.66
C ASN A 75 6.98 27.97 25.12
N GLY A 76 7.65 27.28 24.20
CA GLY A 76 8.39 26.05 24.46
C GLY A 76 7.51 24.83 24.68
N LYS A 77 6.23 24.87 24.30
CA LYS A 77 5.29 23.76 24.43
C LYS A 77 5.36 22.86 23.21
N GLU A 78 5.61 21.60 23.44
CA GLU A 78 5.55 20.56 22.41
C GLU A 78 4.10 20.26 22.02
N ILE A 79 3.85 20.08 20.73
CA ILE A 79 2.52 19.85 20.18
C ILE A 79 2.53 18.58 19.35
N LEU A 80 1.61 17.67 19.62
CA LEU A 80 1.32 16.55 18.71
C LEU A 80 0.44 17.07 17.58
N ASN A 81 0.89 16.90 16.34
CA ASN A 81 0.20 17.43 15.18
C ASN A 81 0.38 16.55 13.93
N LEU A 82 -0.68 16.46 13.16
CA LEU A 82 -0.70 16.01 11.76
C LEU A 82 -1.65 16.94 11.01
N THR A 83 -1.13 17.72 10.08
CA THR A 83 -1.92 18.68 9.31
C THR A 83 -2.51 18.03 8.06
N GLY A 84 -3.59 18.60 7.53
CA GLY A 84 -4.15 18.20 6.25
C GLY A 84 -3.14 18.29 5.10
N LYS A 85 -2.25 19.28 5.11
CA LYS A 85 -1.16 19.41 4.15
C LYS A 85 -0.22 18.21 4.23
N GLN A 86 0.21 17.81 5.43
CA GLN A 86 1.06 16.64 5.65
C GLN A 86 0.35 15.32 5.29
N LEU A 87 -0.98 15.26 5.48
CA LEU A 87 -1.77 14.09 5.09
C LEU A 87 -1.85 13.96 3.57
N ILE A 88 -2.19 15.07 2.87
CA ILE A 88 -2.45 15.04 1.43
C ILE A 88 -1.16 14.82 0.63
N MET A 89 -0.07 15.46 1.03
CA MET A 89 1.17 15.48 0.24
C MET A 89 2.41 15.38 1.12
N GLY A 90 3.36 14.58 0.68
CA GLY A 90 4.71 14.52 1.22
C GLY A 90 5.75 14.65 0.11
N GLU A 91 6.91 15.12 0.48
CA GLU A 91 8.06 15.22 -0.43
C GLU A 91 9.15 14.25 0.07
N PRO A 92 9.22 13.01 -0.46
CA PRO A 92 10.30 12.10 -0.12
C PRO A 92 11.60 12.62 -0.70
N ASP A 93 12.68 12.52 0.07
CA ASP A 93 14.00 12.88 -0.41
C ASP A 93 14.48 11.88 -1.46
N ALA A 94 14.60 12.35 -2.71
CA ALA A 94 15.06 11.53 -3.82
C ALA A 94 16.50 11.04 -3.68
N SER A 95 17.32 11.71 -2.86
CA SER A 95 18.72 11.30 -2.60
C SER A 95 18.82 9.99 -1.82
N SER A 96 17.76 9.58 -1.14
CA SER A 96 17.69 8.31 -0.40
C SER A 96 17.36 7.09 -1.27
N PHE A 97 17.04 7.26 -2.56
CA PHE A 97 16.81 6.12 -3.45
C PHE A 97 18.13 5.42 -3.85
N PRO A 98 18.17 4.07 -3.83
CA PRO A 98 19.38 3.31 -4.17
C PRO A 98 19.96 3.57 -5.56
N SER A 99 19.13 4.02 -6.49
CA SER A 99 19.48 4.37 -7.87
C SER A 99 19.96 5.83 -8.01
N GLY A 100 20.32 6.50 -6.91
CA GLY A 100 20.62 7.92 -6.77
C GLY A 100 21.83 8.47 -7.52
N GLY A 101 22.11 8.01 -8.74
CA GLY A 101 22.95 8.71 -9.68
C GLY A 101 22.28 10.01 -10.16
N LEU A 102 23.06 10.92 -10.73
CA LEU A 102 22.60 12.24 -11.23
C LEU A 102 21.33 12.17 -12.08
N ARG A 103 21.14 11.10 -12.85
CA ARG A 103 19.95 10.84 -13.65
C ARG A 103 18.72 10.53 -12.80
N SER A 104 18.91 9.68 -11.79
CA SER A 104 17.83 9.23 -10.91
C SER A 104 17.30 10.35 -10.03
N THR A 105 18.18 11.24 -9.53
CA THR A 105 17.75 12.39 -8.74
C THR A 105 16.94 13.39 -9.52
N HIS A 106 17.17 13.52 -10.83
CA HIS A 106 16.38 14.40 -11.68
C HIS A 106 14.98 13.83 -11.95
N TYR A 107 14.88 12.55 -12.27
CA TYR A 107 13.61 11.85 -12.52
C TYR A 107 12.84 11.48 -11.26
N ALA A 108 13.52 11.23 -10.16
CA ALA A 108 12.88 10.85 -8.91
C ALA A 108 12.36 12.03 -8.07
N ARG A 109 12.52 13.27 -8.54
CA ARG A 109 11.89 14.43 -7.90
C ARG A 109 10.40 14.39 -8.12
N GLY A 110 9.68 14.22 -7.03
CA GLY A 110 8.24 14.11 -7.05
C GLY A 110 7.66 14.28 -5.65
N TYR A 111 6.42 13.93 -5.54
CA TYR A 111 5.68 14.01 -4.29
C TYR A 111 4.83 12.75 -4.10
N THR A 112 4.56 12.44 -2.84
CA THR A 112 3.55 11.46 -2.48
C THR A 112 2.20 12.15 -2.39
N ALA A 113 1.16 11.53 -2.90
CA ALA A 113 -0.21 12.02 -2.75
C ALA A 113 -1.07 10.96 -2.07
N TRP A 114 -1.87 11.40 -1.09
CA TRP A 114 -2.75 10.50 -0.34
C TRP A 114 -3.75 9.79 -1.27
N ASP A 115 -3.77 8.47 -1.21
CA ASP A 115 -4.77 7.65 -1.87
C ASP A 115 -5.95 7.40 -0.93
N MET A 116 -7.00 8.17 -1.07
CA MET A 116 -8.22 8.06 -0.27
C MET A 116 -9.01 6.79 -0.53
N THR A 117 -8.73 6.06 -1.62
CA THR A 117 -9.41 4.81 -1.96
C THR A 117 -8.88 3.61 -1.19
N SER A 118 -7.68 3.74 -0.61
CA SER A 118 -7.05 2.71 0.22
C SER A 118 -7.15 3.08 1.71
N PRO A 119 -7.43 2.11 2.60
CA PRO A 119 -7.51 2.38 4.03
C PRO A 119 -6.13 2.66 4.62
N ALA A 120 -6.03 3.69 5.47
CA ALA A 120 -4.90 3.84 6.37
C ALA A 120 -4.93 2.73 7.43
N PHE A 121 -3.76 2.30 7.87
CA PHE A 121 -3.62 1.23 8.85
C PHE A 121 -2.48 1.51 9.83
N VAL A 122 -2.51 0.80 10.94
CA VAL A 122 -1.45 0.85 11.95
C VAL A 122 -0.62 -0.42 11.85
N LYS A 123 0.70 -0.26 11.74
CA LYS A 123 1.67 -1.35 11.68
C LYS A 123 2.40 -1.46 13.01
N GLU A 124 2.26 -2.59 13.66
CA GLU A 124 2.98 -2.93 14.89
C GLU A 124 4.31 -3.60 14.53
N MET A 125 5.39 -3.10 15.09
CA MET A 125 6.75 -3.62 14.91
C MET A 125 7.42 -3.80 16.27
N ALA A 126 8.52 -4.55 16.32
CA ALA A 126 9.29 -4.74 17.55
C ALA A 126 9.83 -3.40 18.13
N CYS A 127 10.03 -2.40 17.30
CA CYS A 127 10.54 -1.08 17.68
C CYS A 127 9.44 -0.05 17.98
N GLY A 128 8.15 -0.41 17.87
CA GLY A 128 7.02 0.47 18.10
C GLY A 128 5.94 0.37 17.04
N THR A 129 4.95 1.25 17.15
CA THR A 129 3.78 1.29 16.29
C THR A 129 3.81 2.53 15.41
N ILE A 130 3.42 2.39 14.14
CA ILE A 130 3.42 3.48 13.16
C ILE A 130 2.09 3.54 12.40
N LEU A 131 1.63 4.75 12.11
CA LEU A 131 0.52 5.00 11.18
C LEU A 131 1.03 4.95 9.74
N CYS A 132 0.48 4.05 8.93
CA CYS A 132 0.75 3.96 7.50
C CYS A 132 -0.39 4.63 6.72
N ILE A 133 -0.06 5.68 5.99
CA ILE A 133 -0.97 6.43 5.12
C ILE A 133 -0.71 5.99 3.68
N PRO A 134 -1.64 5.27 3.03
CA PRO A 134 -1.47 4.83 1.66
C PRO A 134 -1.35 6.02 0.72
N THR A 135 -0.30 6.02 -0.09
CA THR A 135 -0.02 7.10 -1.05
C THR A 135 0.38 6.55 -2.40
N VAL A 136 0.34 7.40 -3.40
CA VAL A 136 1.01 7.24 -4.69
C VAL A 136 2.25 8.11 -4.71
N PHE A 137 3.20 7.81 -5.59
CA PHE A 137 4.39 8.62 -5.80
C PHE A 137 4.48 9.05 -7.27
N VAL A 138 4.47 10.35 -7.50
CA VAL A 138 4.34 10.96 -8.82
C VAL A 138 5.40 12.04 -8.99
N ALA A 139 6.03 12.08 -10.16
CA ALA A 139 6.94 13.17 -10.53
C ALA A 139 6.20 14.50 -10.68
N TYR A 140 6.90 15.61 -10.50
CA TYR A 140 6.32 16.95 -10.74
C TYR A 140 5.87 17.17 -12.19
N SER A 141 6.43 16.41 -13.13
CA SER A 141 6.02 16.35 -14.54
C SER A 141 4.80 15.46 -14.81
N GLY A 142 4.35 14.70 -13.80
CA GLY A 142 3.16 13.85 -13.87
C GLY A 142 3.43 12.37 -14.16
N GLU A 143 4.69 11.96 -14.39
CA GLU A 143 5.02 10.55 -14.57
C GLU A 143 4.85 9.78 -13.26
N ALA A 144 4.44 8.52 -13.39
CA ALA A 144 4.38 7.59 -12.28
C ALA A 144 5.79 7.19 -11.82
N LEU A 145 6.06 7.32 -10.53
CA LEU A 145 7.30 6.85 -9.90
C LEU A 145 7.07 5.64 -9.00
N ASP A 146 5.86 5.10 -9.01
CA ASP A 146 5.43 3.92 -8.26
C ASP A 146 4.61 2.95 -9.12
N ASN A 147 4.27 1.82 -8.55
CA ASN A 147 3.46 0.80 -9.24
C ASN A 147 1.94 1.08 -9.12
N LYS A 148 1.51 1.86 -8.13
CA LYS A 148 0.09 2.10 -7.85
C LYS A 148 -0.53 3.15 -8.77
N THR A 149 0.21 4.19 -9.14
CA THR A 149 -0.28 5.23 -10.04
C THR A 149 -0.75 4.66 -11.40
N PRO A 150 0.02 3.81 -12.09
CA PRO A 150 -0.45 3.17 -13.33
C PRO A 150 -1.71 2.33 -13.10
N LEU A 151 -1.79 1.59 -11.99
CA LEU A 151 -2.98 0.81 -11.65
C LEU A 151 -4.22 1.70 -11.50
N LEU A 152 -4.15 2.76 -10.71
CA LEU A 152 -5.28 3.67 -10.50
C LEU A 152 -5.71 4.38 -11.79
N ARG A 153 -4.74 4.80 -12.62
CA ARG A 153 -5.02 5.39 -13.94
C ARG A 153 -5.70 4.39 -14.89
N SER A 154 -5.25 3.14 -14.91
CA SER A 154 -5.87 2.09 -15.73
C SER A 154 -7.29 1.78 -15.28
N MET A 155 -7.54 1.73 -13.97
CA MET A 155 -8.88 1.55 -13.41
C MET A 155 -9.82 2.70 -13.81
N GLN A 156 -9.33 3.93 -13.80
CA GLN A 156 -10.11 5.10 -14.25
C GLN A 156 -10.44 5.02 -15.74
N ALA A 157 -9.45 4.71 -16.58
CA ALA A 157 -9.66 4.56 -18.02
C ALA A 157 -10.66 3.44 -18.34
N LEU A 158 -10.53 2.30 -17.66
CA LEU A 158 -11.47 1.18 -17.80
C LEU A 158 -12.88 1.58 -17.37
N SER A 159 -13.02 2.27 -16.23
CA SER A 159 -14.31 2.77 -15.74
C SER A 159 -15.02 3.64 -16.77
N GLN A 160 -14.32 4.57 -17.39
CA GLN A 160 -14.88 5.46 -18.42
C GLN A 160 -15.45 4.67 -19.61
N GLN A 161 -14.71 3.66 -20.09
CA GLN A 161 -15.18 2.85 -21.22
C GLN A 161 -16.32 1.91 -20.81
N ALA A 162 -16.26 1.33 -19.63
CA ALA A 162 -17.32 0.46 -19.12
C ALA A 162 -18.66 1.21 -18.92
N VAL A 163 -18.62 2.44 -18.40
CA VAL A 163 -19.82 3.30 -18.28
C VAL A 163 -20.41 3.60 -19.66
N ARG A 164 -19.58 3.89 -20.67
CA ARG A 164 -20.07 4.08 -22.06
C ARG A 164 -20.82 2.85 -22.58
N ILE A 165 -20.31 1.65 -22.31
CA ILE A 165 -20.97 0.40 -22.69
C ILE A 165 -22.30 0.23 -21.94
N LEU A 166 -22.32 0.49 -20.64
CA LEU A 166 -23.55 0.42 -19.83
C LEU A 166 -24.64 1.37 -20.37
N HIS A 167 -24.27 2.58 -20.78
CA HIS A 167 -25.20 3.52 -21.39
C HIS A 167 -25.80 2.98 -22.70
N LEU A 168 -25.00 2.30 -23.53
CA LEU A 168 -25.50 1.64 -24.74
C LEU A 168 -26.51 0.52 -24.45
N PHE A 169 -26.37 -0.15 -23.30
CA PHE A 169 -27.35 -1.14 -22.81
C PHE A 169 -28.53 -0.52 -22.04
N GLY A 170 -28.65 0.80 -22.02
CA GLY A 170 -29.78 1.51 -21.42
C GLY A 170 -29.62 1.82 -19.91
N ASN A 171 -28.48 1.47 -19.29
CA ASN A 171 -28.21 1.87 -17.92
C ASN A 171 -27.57 3.27 -17.90
N THR A 172 -28.39 4.30 -17.73
CA THR A 172 -27.96 5.71 -17.68
C THR A 172 -27.66 6.21 -16.27
N GLN A 173 -27.83 5.38 -15.25
CA GLN A 173 -27.65 5.77 -13.85
C GLN A 173 -26.25 5.45 -13.32
N ALA A 174 -25.52 4.54 -13.96
CA ALA A 174 -24.17 4.19 -13.55
C ALA A 174 -23.19 5.33 -13.89
N GLU A 175 -22.59 5.91 -12.88
CA GLU A 175 -21.58 6.98 -13.01
C GLU A 175 -20.16 6.43 -13.01
N ARG A 176 -19.96 5.25 -12.43
CA ARG A 176 -18.65 4.63 -12.28
C ARG A 176 -18.75 3.10 -12.29
N VAL A 177 -17.73 2.47 -12.86
CA VAL A 177 -17.47 1.03 -12.76
C VAL A 177 -16.16 0.81 -12.03
N ILE A 178 -16.17 -0.01 -11.00
CA ILE A 178 -14.97 -0.31 -10.22
C ILE A 178 -14.52 -1.74 -10.56
N PRO A 179 -13.38 -1.91 -11.25
CA PRO A 179 -12.82 -3.23 -11.46
C PRO A 179 -12.29 -3.78 -10.14
N SER A 180 -12.45 -5.07 -9.93
CA SER A 180 -11.85 -5.79 -8.81
C SER A 180 -10.76 -6.73 -9.30
N VAL A 181 -9.77 -6.98 -8.47
CA VAL A 181 -8.69 -7.92 -8.74
C VAL A 181 -8.39 -8.73 -7.48
N GLY A 182 -8.13 -10.02 -7.65
CA GLY A 182 -7.56 -10.87 -6.63
C GLY A 182 -6.10 -11.13 -6.95
N ALA A 183 -5.19 -10.72 -6.08
CA ALA A 183 -3.78 -11.01 -6.23
C ALA A 183 -3.46 -12.41 -5.72
N GLU A 184 -2.62 -13.14 -6.44
CA GLU A 184 -2.08 -14.44 -6.06
C GLU A 184 -0.58 -14.32 -5.84
N GLN A 185 -0.07 -15.09 -4.87
CA GLN A 185 1.36 -15.23 -4.62
C GLN A 185 1.74 -16.70 -4.78
N GLU A 186 2.58 -16.97 -5.76
CA GLU A 186 3.18 -18.29 -5.98
C GLU A 186 4.60 -18.29 -5.40
N TYR A 187 4.93 -19.31 -4.62
CA TYR A 187 6.24 -19.41 -4.01
C TYR A 187 6.60 -20.84 -3.64
N PHE A 188 7.90 -21.10 -3.62
CA PHE A 188 8.47 -22.32 -3.06
C PHE A 188 9.00 -22.05 -1.66
N ILE A 189 8.65 -22.94 -0.72
CA ILE A 189 9.22 -22.91 0.63
C ILE A 189 10.50 -23.72 0.64
N VAL A 190 11.60 -23.11 1.06
CA VAL A 190 12.93 -23.70 1.13
C VAL A 190 13.39 -23.76 2.57
N ASP A 191 13.98 -24.88 2.97
CA ASP A 191 14.60 -25.02 4.28
C ASP A 191 15.73 -24.00 4.46
N ARG A 192 15.62 -23.16 5.51
CA ARG A 192 16.54 -22.03 5.72
C ARG A 192 17.99 -22.48 5.92
N GLU A 193 18.25 -23.59 6.60
CA GLU A 193 19.61 -24.08 6.81
C GLU A 193 20.26 -24.50 5.49
N LYS A 194 19.48 -25.10 4.60
CA LYS A 194 19.92 -25.46 3.25
C LYS A 194 20.12 -24.21 2.39
N TYR A 195 19.21 -23.24 2.46
CA TYR A 195 19.31 -21.97 1.77
C TYR A 195 20.60 -21.21 2.14
N LEU A 196 20.95 -21.14 3.43
CA LEU A 196 22.14 -20.45 3.90
C LEU A 196 23.46 -21.07 3.42
N LYS A 197 23.44 -22.32 2.92
CA LYS A 197 24.58 -22.98 2.28
C LYS A 197 24.69 -22.71 0.78
N ARG A 198 23.69 -22.07 0.19
CA ARG A 198 23.57 -21.83 -1.25
C ARG A 198 23.81 -20.35 -1.57
N ARG A 199 25.09 -20.04 -1.85
CA ARG A 199 25.50 -18.66 -2.19
C ARG A 199 24.82 -18.11 -3.44
N ASP A 200 24.52 -18.95 -4.43
CA ASP A 200 23.77 -18.58 -5.62
C ASP A 200 22.36 -18.10 -5.27
N LEU A 201 21.64 -18.80 -4.40
CA LEU A 201 20.29 -18.39 -3.96
C LEU A 201 20.34 -17.10 -3.13
N ILE A 202 21.36 -16.95 -2.26
CA ILE A 202 21.50 -15.76 -1.41
C ILE A 202 21.79 -14.50 -2.25
N TYR A 203 22.72 -14.60 -3.20
CA TYR A 203 23.19 -13.42 -3.95
C TYR A 203 22.38 -13.11 -5.20
N THR A 204 21.73 -14.11 -5.81
CA THR A 204 21.03 -13.93 -7.09
C THR A 204 19.54 -14.27 -7.06
N GLY A 205 19.05 -14.90 -5.97
CA GLY A 205 17.66 -15.33 -5.84
C GLY A 205 17.29 -16.51 -6.73
N ARG A 206 18.27 -17.16 -7.38
CA ARG A 206 18.03 -18.29 -8.28
C ARG A 206 19.18 -19.30 -8.24
N THR A 207 18.92 -20.53 -8.71
CA THR A 207 19.97 -21.52 -8.97
C THR A 207 20.79 -21.09 -10.18
N LEU A 208 22.11 -20.94 -10.01
CA LEU A 208 23.03 -20.65 -11.11
C LEU A 208 23.55 -21.95 -11.75
N PHE A 209 23.90 -22.93 -10.91
CA PHE A 209 24.41 -24.22 -11.34
C PHE A 209 23.67 -25.34 -10.59
N GLY A 210 23.38 -26.42 -11.29
CA GLY A 210 22.70 -27.59 -10.74
C GLY A 210 21.27 -27.75 -11.23
N ALA A 211 20.56 -28.69 -10.65
CA ALA A 211 19.18 -28.97 -11.01
C ALA A 211 18.25 -27.82 -10.60
N PRO A 212 17.25 -27.48 -11.43
CA PRO A 212 16.16 -26.60 -11.04
C PRO A 212 15.32 -27.20 -9.91
N ALA A 213 14.28 -26.50 -9.47
CA ALA A 213 13.29 -27.06 -8.55
C ALA A 213 12.70 -28.36 -9.15
N PRO A 214 12.38 -29.37 -8.31
CA PRO A 214 11.87 -30.66 -8.81
C PRO A 214 10.51 -30.55 -9.51
N LYS A 215 9.76 -29.49 -9.23
CA LYS A 215 8.52 -29.13 -9.93
C LYS A 215 8.63 -27.73 -10.50
N GLY A 216 8.17 -27.57 -11.72
CA GLY A 216 7.90 -26.32 -12.38
C GLY A 216 6.45 -26.32 -12.87
N GLN A 217 6.13 -25.49 -13.82
CA GLN A 217 4.79 -25.42 -14.43
C GLN A 217 4.68 -26.19 -15.75
N GLU A 218 5.57 -27.15 -15.96
CA GLU A 218 5.63 -27.97 -17.17
C GLU A 218 4.68 -29.17 -17.17
N LEU A 219 4.09 -29.50 -16.02
CA LEU A 219 3.12 -30.58 -15.86
C LEU A 219 1.78 -30.00 -15.41
N ASP A 220 0.68 -30.55 -15.89
CA ASP A 220 -0.69 -30.14 -15.54
C ASP A 220 -1.12 -30.65 -14.15
N ASP A 221 -0.28 -30.51 -13.15
CA ASP A 221 -0.62 -30.93 -11.78
C ASP A 221 -1.65 -29.98 -11.13
N GLN A 222 -1.70 -28.73 -11.55
CA GLN A 222 -2.64 -27.71 -11.08
C GLN A 222 -2.79 -27.70 -9.54
N TYR A 223 -4.00 -27.86 -9.05
CA TYR A 223 -4.31 -27.92 -7.61
C TYR A 223 -4.18 -29.31 -7.01
N PHE A 224 -3.76 -30.30 -7.79
CA PHE A 224 -3.64 -31.68 -7.30
C PHE A 224 -2.46 -31.80 -6.35
N GLY A 225 -2.75 -32.45 -5.23
CA GLY A 225 -1.80 -32.68 -4.16
C GLY A 225 -2.29 -32.15 -2.82
N VAL A 226 -1.75 -32.71 -1.75
CA VAL A 226 -2.07 -32.28 -0.40
C VAL A 226 -1.14 -31.19 0.07
N ILE A 227 -1.67 -30.24 0.83
CA ILE A 227 -0.85 -29.26 1.54
C ILE A 227 -0.18 -29.98 2.71
N ARG A 228 1.15 -30.06 2.68
CA ARG A 228 1.93 -30.68 3.74
C ARG A 228 1.77 -29.90 5.04
N GLU A 229 1.75 -30.60 6.17
CA GLU A 229 1.51 -30.02 7.49
C GLU A 229 2.39 -28.79 7.78
N ARG A 230 3.69 -28.88 7.50
CA ARG A 230 4.65 -27.78 7.72
C ARG A 230 4.34 -26.55 6.85
N VAL A 231 3.89 -26.77 5.63
CA VAL A 231 3.46 -25.69 4.70
C VAL A 231 2.16 -25.07 5.16
N GLY A 232 1.19 -25.90 5.56
CA GLY A 232 -0.09 -25.43 6.10
C GLY A 232 0.08 -24.59 7.37
N ALA A 233 1.00 -24.99 8.25
CA ALA A 233 1.33 -24.22 9.45
C ALA A 233 1.90 -22.84 9.11
N PHE A 234 2.83 -22.76 8.15
CA PHE A 234 3.35 -21.50 7.64
C PHE A 234 2.25 -20.62 7.06
N MET A 235 1.41 -21.16 6.18
CA MET A 235 0.32 -20.41 5.56
C MET A 235 -0.69 -19.87 6.57
N LYS A 236 -0.99 -20.66 7.61
CA LYS A 236 -1.85 -20.23 8.72
C LYS A 236 -1.27 -19.02 9.46
N ASP A 237 0.02 -19.02 9.73
CA ASP A 237 0.67 -17.90 10.42
C ASP A 237 0.79 -16.68 9.51
N LEU A 238 1.13 -16.88 8.23
CA LEU A 238 1.14 -15.82 7.23
C LEU A 238 -0.22 -15.15 7.10
N ASN A 239 -1.31 -15.93 7.02
CA ASN A 239 -2.66 -15.37 6.94
C ASN A 239 -3.00 -14.49 8.13
N LYS A 240 -2.61 -14.89 9.35
CA LYS A 240 -2.84 -14.06 10.54
C LYS A 240 -2.14 -12.71 10.45
N GLU A 241 -0.89 -12.69 9.99
CA GLU A 241 -0.14 -11.44 9.82
C GLU A 241 -0.76 -10.57 8.72
N LEU A 242 -1.16 -11.15 7.60
CA LEU A 242 -1.86 -10.43 6.53
C LEU A 242 -3.20 -9.85 7.01
N TRP A 243 -3.99 -10.60 7.78
CA TRP A 243 -5.26 -10.10 8.32
C TRP A 243 -5.08 -8.95 9.31
N LYS A 244 -4.02 -8.96 10.12
CA LYS A 244 -3.68 -7.81 11.00
C LYS A 244 -3.43 -6.53 10.17
N MET A 245 -2.92 -6.67 8.96
CA MET A 245 -2.68 -5.58 8.03
C MET A 245 -3.92 -5.23 7.17
N GLY A 246 -5.05 -5.91 7.38
CA GLY A 246 -6.26 -5.70 6.59
C GLY A 246 -6.25 -6.34 5.20
N ILE A 247 -5.27 -7.22 4.92
CA ILE A 247 -5.19 -7.98 3.68
C ILE A 247 -6.01 -9.27 3.84
N THR A 248 -7.07 -9.41 3.06
CA THR A 248 -8.00 -10.54 3.14
C THR A 248 -7.50 -11.75 2.35
N ALA A 249 -6.39 -12.32 2.76
CA ALA A 249 -5.92 -13.60 2.19
C ALA A 249 -6.90 -14.72 2.58
N THR A 250 -7.41 -15.46 1.60
CA THR A 250 -8.50 -16.41 1.81
C THR A 250 -8.21 -17.82 1.33
N THR A 251 -7.44 -17.97 0.27
CA THR A 251 -7.27 -19.25 -0.40
C THR A 251 -5.82 -19.68 -0.37
N GLN A 252 -5.60 -20.96 -0.18
CA GLN A 252 -4.28 -21.59 -0.24
C GLN A 252 -4.41 -22.97 -0.88
N HIS A 253 -3.52 -23.27 -1.81
CA HIS A 253 -3.49 -24.55 -2.53
C HIS A 253 -2.10 -24.80 -3.12
N ASN A 254 -1.88 -25.99 -3.63
CA ASN A 254 -0.72 -26.26 -4.47
C ASN A 254 -0.95 -25.67 -5.87
N GLU A 255 0.15 -25.25 -6.49
CA GLU A 255 0.20 -24.73 -7.84
C GLU A 255 1.36 -25.39 -8.58
N VAL A 256 1.20 -25.70 -9.85
CA VAL A 256 2.28 -26.28 -10.68
C VAL A 256 2.18 -25.79 -12.11
#